data_d737d8a1a6c6ae2e3c10580aa81df049
#
_entry.id   d737d8a1a6c6ae2e3c10580aa81df049
#
_cell.length_a   1.000
_cell.length_b   1.000
_cell.length_c   1.000
_cell.angle_alpha   90.00
_cell.angle_beta   90.00
_cell.angle_gamma   90.00
#
_symmetry.space_group_name_H-M   'P 1'
#
loop_
_entity.id
_entity.type
_entity.pdbx_description
1 polymer ?
#
loop_
_entity_poly.entity_id
_entity_poly.type
_entity_poly.pdbx_seq_one_letter_code
_entity_poly.pdbx_strand_id
1 'polypeptide(L)'
;MLKLQVRDQLMMRNKIRQILWLLCCLPVLTGCIGEDDYANDPRGNFEQLWKIIDEQYCFLEAKGIDWDAVHEKYRKLVVPTMSNDDLFDLLSQMLYTLKDGHVNLSSAKRTSFYDEWYQGYDWNYREDILYQTYLGSASSGYYTAAGLKYKIFDNNIGYIRYESFSAGVGNGNLDEVLLYLSPCNGLIIDVRDNGGGNLTNSTRIAARFT
;
A
#
# COMPACT_ATOMS: atom_id res chain seq x y z
N MET A 1 11.17 31.94 60.12
CA MET A 1 9.95 32.16 59.34
C MET A 1 10.17 32.20 57.79
N LEU A 2 11.25 32.77 57.29
CA LEU A 2 11.46 32.93 55.85
C LEU A 2 11.61 31.61 55.04
N LYS A 3 12.22 30.54 55.64
CA LYS A 3 12.44 29.25 54.97
C LYS A 3 11.16 28.44 54.72
N LEU A 4 10.11 28.60 55.52
CA LEU A 4 8.82 27.91 55.29
C LEU A 4 8.05 28.52 54.11
N GLN A 5 8.04 29.82 53.97
CA GLN A 5 7.33 30.51 52.89
C GLN A 5 7.90 30.19 51.50
N VAL A 6 9.22 30.02 51.38
CA VAL A 6 9.88 29.68 50.11
C VAL A 6 9.56 28.22 49.71
N ARG A 7 9.43 27.31 50.69
CA ARG A 7 9.11 25.90 50.43
C ARG A 7 7.67 25.71 49.93
N ASP A 8 6.74 26.48 50.50
CA ASP A 8 5.33 26.42 50.08
C ASP A 8 5.12 27.05 48.70
N GLN A 9 5.84 28.10 48.35
CA GLN A 9 5.83 28.66 47.01
C GLN A 9 6.43 27.75 45.96
N LEU A 10 7.50 27.00 46.28
CA LEU A 10 8.10 26.00 45.38
C LEU A 10 7.17 24.79 45.15
N MET A 11 6.51 24.32 46.21
CA MET A 11 5.53 23.22 46.09
C MET A 11 4.31 23.65 45.25
N MET A 12 3.81 24.86 45.41
CA MET A 12 2.69 25.39 44.65
C MET A 12 3.04 25.56 43.17
N ARG A 13 4.24 26.07 42.85
CA ARG A 13 4.75 26.14 41.47
C ARG A 13 4.88 24.77 40.82
N ASN A 14 5.34 23.76 41.53
CA ASN A 14 5.45 22.39 41.02
C ASN A 14 4.07 21.76 40.77
N LYS A 15 3.11 21.99 41.66
CA LYS A 15 1.71 21.54 41.46
C LYS A 15 1.06 22.23 40.26
N ILE A 16 1.25 23.51 40.09
CA ILE A 16 0.74 24.28 38.93
C ILE A 16 1.39 23.78 37.63
N ARG A 17 2.70 23.49 37.60
CA ARG A 17 3.36 22.89 36.43
C ARG A 17 2.84 21.50 36.12
N GLN A 18 2.56 20.66 37.12
CA GLN A 18 1.98 19.33 36.91
C GLN A 18 0.55 19.39 36.39
N ILE A 19 -0.26 20.35 36.87
CA ILE A 19 -1.63 20.57 36.37
C ILE A 19 -1.61 21.11 34.92
N LEU A 20 -0.69 22.03 34.59
CA LEU A 20 -0.49 22.50 33.23
C LEU A 20 -0.02 21.41 32.27
N TRP A 21 0.85 20.50 32.72
CA TRP A 21 1.27 19.36 31.95
C TRP A 21 0.11 18.37 31.70
N LEU A 22 -0.72 18.11 32.71
CA LEU A 22 -1.92 17.29 32.59
C LEU A 22 -2.96 17.92 31.64
N LEU A 23 -3.14 19.25 31.68
CA LEU A 23 -4.03 19.97 30.76
C LEU A 23 -3.53 20.02 29.32
N CYS A 24 -2.21 20.04 29.10
CA CYS A 24 -1.63 19.93 27.75
C CYS A 24 -1.75 18.50 27.14
N CYS A 25 -1.86 17.45 27.97
CA CYS A 25 -2.02 16.09 27.49
C CYS A 25 -3.48 15.70 27.20
N LEU A 26 -4.46 16.49 27.68
CA LEU A 26 -5.89 16.24 27.45
C LEU A 26 -6.34 16.31 25.97
N PRO A 27 -5.84 17.23 25.12
CA PRO A 27 -6.27 17.26 23.72
C PRO A 27 -5.71 16.12 22.86
N VAL A 28 -4.75 15.35 23.35
CA VAL A 28 -4.18 14.23 22.58
C VAL A 28 -5.07 12.96 22.67
N LEU A 29 -6.03 12.91 23.57
CA LEU A 29 -6.94 11.77 23.76
C LEU A 29 -8.28 11.90 23.01
N THR A 30 -8.54 13.03 22.35
CA THR A 30 -9.78 13.24 21.58
C THR A 30 -9.63 12.97 20.08
N GLY A 31 -8.58 12.29 19.68
CA GLY A 31 -8.31 11.91 18.29
C GLY A 31 -9.05 10.66 17.81
N CYS A 32 -10.15 10.25 18.42
CA CYS A 32 -11.13 9.44 17.71
C CYS A 32 -11.89 10.37 16.76
N ILE A 33 -11.47 10.43 15.51
CA ILE A 33 -12.32 10.88 14.42
C ILE A 33 -13.53 9.95 14.51
N GLY A 34 -14.70 10.51 14.83
CA GLY A 34 -15.93 9.72 14.86
C GLY A 34 -16.10 9.10 13.47
N GLU A 35 -15.99 7.79 13.37
CA GLU A 35 -16.49 7.09 12.19
C GLU A 35 -17.99 7.33 12.16
N ASP A 36 -18.52 7.77 11.01
CA ASP A 36 -19.96 7.89 10.87
C ASP A 36 -20.59 6.51 11.04
N ASP A 37 -21.51 6.39 11.97
CA ASP A 37 -22.26 5.15 12.21
C ASP A 37 -23.24 4.92 11.07
N TYR A 38 -22.89 4.04 10.14
CA TYR A 38 -23.79 3.58 9.10
C TYR A 38 -24.58 2.36 9.58
N ALA A 39 -25.85 2.31 9.23
CA ALA A 39 -26.67 1.12 9.51
C ALA A 39 -26.09 -0.10 8.77
N ASN A 40 -26.02 -1.24 9.44
CA ASN A 40 -25.60 -2.50 8.81
C ASN A 40 -26.76 -3.10 8.00
N ASP A 41 -27.15 -2.41 6.95
CA ASP A 41 -28.16 -2.80 5.97
C ASP A 41 -27.65 -2.44 4.55
N PRO A 42 -28.35 -2.87 3.48
CA PRO A 42 -27.87 -2.61 2.12
C PRO A 42 -27.62 -1.14 1.83
N ARG A 43 -28.43 -0.25 2.37
CA ARG A 43 -28.27 1.18 2.12
C ARG A 43 -27.11 1.79 2.90
N GLY A 44 -26.99 1.47 4.17
CA GLY A 44 -25.89 1.94 5.00
C GLY A 44 -24.54 1.47 4.46
N ASN A 45 -24.43 0.20 4.07
CA ASN A 45 -23.22 -0.35 3.48
C ASN A 45 -22.86 0.31 2.13
N PHE A 46 -23.86 0.67 1.32
CA PHE A 46 -23.66 1.42 0.08
C PHE A 46 -23.12 2.84 0.35
N GLU A 47 -23.79 3.59 1.25
CA GLU A 47 -23.38 4.96 1.59
C GLU A 47 -21.99 4.98 2.22
N GLN A 48 -21.68 4.03 3.08
CA GLN A 48 -20.36 3.90 3.69
C GLN A 48 -19.28 3.65 2.64
N LEU A 49 -19.49 2.70 1.71
CA LEU A 49 -18.53 2.42 0.66
C LEU A 49 -18.32 3.62 -0.26
N TRP A 50 -19.43 4.28 -0.66
CA TRP A 50 -19.35 5.48 -1.48
C TRP A 50 -18.50 6.55 -0.82
N LYS A 51 -18.74 6.82 0.47
CA LYS A 51 -18.00 7.82 1.24
C LYS A 51 -16.52 7.47 1.40
N ILE A 52 -16.18 6.20 1.65
CA ILE A 52 -14.78 5.75 1.72
C ILE A 52 -14.03 6.09 0.42
N ILE A 53 -14.64 5.85 -0.72
CA ILE A 53 -14.03 6.17 -2.01
C ILE A 53 -13.94 7.68 -2.21
N ASP A 54 -14.99 8.43 -1.89
CA ASP A 54 -15.02 9.88 -2.00
C ASP A 54 -13.90 10.55 -1.21
N GLU A 55 -13.68 10.11 0.02
CA GLU A 55 -12.71 10.71 0.94
C GLU A 55 -11.28 10.18 0.78
N GLN A 56 -11.11 8.93 0.33
CA GLN A 56 -9.81 8.26 0.39
C GLN A 56 -9.23 7.88 -0.96
N TYR A 57 -10.02 7.87 -2.04
CA TYR A 57 -9.50 7.52 -3.36
C TYR A 57 -8.94 8.76 -4.08
N CYS A 58 -7.63 8.81 -4.22
CA CYS A 58 -6.90 10.00 -4.68
C CYS A 58 -6.97 10.28 -6.19
N PHE A 59 -7.58 9.41 -7.00
CA PHE A 59 -7.56 9.53 -8.46
C PHE A 59 -8.89 9.94 -9.09
N LEU A 60 -9.92 10.32 -8.34
CA LEU A 60 -11.21 10.74 -8.90
C LEU A 60 -11.03 11.91 -9.87
N GLU A 61 -10.39 12.98 -9.42
CA GLU A 61 -10.12 14.16 -10.26
C GLU A 61 -9.21 13.83 -11.46
N ALA A 62 -8.10 13.12 -11.21
CA ALA A 62 -7.15 12.78 -12.26
C ALA A 62 -7.74 11.92 -13.38
N LYS A 63 -8.75 11.09 -13.05
CA LYS A 63 -9.49 10.25 -14.00
C LYS A 63 -10.74 10.93 -14.58
N GLY A 64 -11.08 12.13 -14.09
CA GLY A 64 -12.28 12.86 -14.49
C GLY A 64 -13.58 12.13 -14.13
N ILE A 65 -13.60 11.43 -12.99
CA ILE A 65 -14.75 10.65 -12.53
C ILE A 65 -15.65 11.56 -11.68
N ASP A 66 -16.87 11.77 -12.14
CA ASP A 66 -17.93 12.40 -11.34
C ASP A 66 -18.53 11.36 -10.38
N TRP A 67 -17.95 11.31 -9.16
CA TRP A 67 -18.31 10.31 -8.17
C TRP A 67 -19.70 10.54 -7.57
N ASP A 68 -20.20 11.79 -7.53
CA ASP A 68 -21.55 12.12 -7.15
C ASP A 68 -22.56 11.58 -8.18
N ALA A 69 -22.26 11.69 -9.46
CA ALA A 69 -23.10 11.10 -10.51
C ALA A 69 -23.15 9.57 -10.42
N VAL A 70 -22.02 8.93 -10.04
CA VAL A 70 -21.96 7.49 -9.78
C VAL A 70 -22.86 7.14 -8.57
N HIS A 71 -22.78 7.91 -7.47
CA HIS A 71 -23.67 7.75 -6.32
C HIS A 71 -25.14 7.77 -6.72
N GLU A 72 -25.59 8.84 -7.38
CA GLU A 72 -26.98 9.01 -7.79
C GLU A 72 -27.50 7.90 -8.72
N LYS A 73 -26.60 7.34 -9.55
CA LYS A 73 -26.92 6.21 -10.41
C LYS A 73 -27.16 4.93 -9.61
N TYR A 74 -26.21 4.56 -8.75
CA TYR A 74 -26.24 3.26 -8.05
C TYR A 74 -27.15 3.26 -6.84
N ARG A 75 -27.32 4.39 -6.15
CA ARG A 75 -28.24 4.54 -5.02
C ARG A 75 -29.68 4.13 -5.33
N LYS A 76 -30.13 4.38 -6.56
CA LYS A 76 -31.48 4.02 -7.03
C LYS A 76 -31.68 2.51 -7.18
N LEU A 77 -30.61 1.76 -7.26
CA LEU A 77 -30.61 0.31 -7.43
C LEU A 77 -30.58 -0.44 -6.08
N VAL A 78 -30.22 0.25 -5.00
CA VAL A 78 -30.17 -0.34 -3.66
C VAL A 78 -31.58 -0.45 -3.08
N VAL A 79 -32.03 -1.67 -2.82
CA VAL A 79 -33.30 -1.95 -2.18
C VAL A 79 -33.12 -2.60 -0.80
N PRO A 80 -33.98 -2.31 0.21
CA PRO A 80 -33.80 -2.79 1.57
C PRO A 80 -33.78 -4.32 1.72
N THR A 81 -34.43 -5.02 0.79
CA THR A 81 -34.54 -6.49 0.78
C THR A 81 -33.43 -7.20 -0.01
N MET A 82 -32.42 -6.44 -0.47
CA MET A 82 -31.31 -6.97 -1.24
C MET A 82 -30.52 -7.99 -0.42
N SER A 83 -30.18 -9.12 -1.03
CA SER A 83 -29.29 -10.08 -0.39
C SER A 83 -27.86 -9.56 -0.33
N ASN A 84 -27.04 -10.10 0.58
CA ASN A 84 -25.62 -9.71 0.66
C ASN A 84 -24.86 -10.01 -0.65
N ASP A 85 -25.22 -11.07 -1.37
CA ASP A 85 -24.60 -11.43 -2.64
C ASP A 85 -24.99 -10.44 -3.75
N ASP A 86 -26.27 -10.03 -3.84
CA ASP A 86 -26.73 -9.00 -4.78
C ASP A 86 -26.14 -7.63 -4.46
N LEU A 87 -26.05 -7.28 -3.17
CA LEU A 87 -25.39 -6.04 -2.73
C LEU A 87 -23.91 -6.03 -3.13
N PHE A 88 -23.21 -7.14 -2.88
CA PHE A 88 -21.80 -7.26 -3.27
C PHE A 88 -21.63 -7.06 -4.78
N ASP A 89 -22.49 -7.62 -5.62
CA ASP A 89 -22.42 -7.47 -7.07
C ASP A 89 -22.70 -6.02 -7.50
N LEU A 90 -23.67 -5.36 -6.89
CA LEU A 90 -23.96 -3.96 -7.13
C LEU A 90 -22.78 -3.06 -6.75
N LEU A 91 -22.22 -3.25 -5.56
CA LEU A 91 -21.06 -2.50 -5.07
C LEU A 91 -19.83 -2.73 -5.94
N SER A 92 -19.61 -3.97 -6.39
CA SER A 92 -18.53 -4.30 -7.33
C SER A 92 -18.69 -3.55 -8.65
N GLN A 93 -19.90 -3.49 -9.21
CA GLN A 93 -20.18 -2.74 -10.45
C GLN A 93 -19.96 -1.23 -10.26
N MET A 94 -20.31 -0.69 -9.10
CA MET A 94 -20.03 0.70 -8.77
C MET A 94 -18.52 0.96 -8.76
N LEU A 95 -17.73 0.13 -8.08
CA LEU A 95 -16.26 0.26 -8.03
C LEU A 95 -15.60 0.06 -9.39
N TYR A 96 -16.16 -0.74 -10.28
CA TYR A 96 -15.64 -0.94 -11.64
C TYR A 96 -15.64 0.34 -12.48
N THR A 97 -16.46 1.34 -12.11
CA THR A 97 -16.44 2.66 -12.76
C THR A 97 -15.10 3.38 -12.57
N LEU A 98 -14.35 3.04 -11.52
CA LEU A 98 -13.03 3.57 -11.24
C LEU A 98 -11.95 3.05 -12.21
N LYS A 99 -12.19 1.91 -12.86
CA LYS A 99 -11.22 1.23 -13.75
C LYS A 99 -9.83 1.12 -13.11
N ASP A 100 -9.79 0.59 -11.88
CA ASP A 100 -8.57 0.51 -11.08
C ASP A 100 -8.44 -0.87 -10.43
N GLY A 101 -7.42 -1.63 -10.83
CA GLY A 101 -7.15 -2.97 -10.33
C GLY A 101 -6.69 -3.01 -8.87
N HIS A 102 -6.37 -1.86 -8.25
CA HIS A 102 -5.98 -1.77 -6.85
C HIS A 102 -7.17 -1.52 -5.92
N VAL A 103 -8.34 -1.17 -6.46
CA VAL A 103 -9.57 -1.04 -5.66
C VAL A 103 -10.24 -2.40 -5.58
N ASN A 104 -10.22 -2.99 -4.38
CA ASN A 104 -10.74 -4.32 -4.14
C ASN A 104 -11.93 -4.28 -3.17
N LEU A 105 -12.98 -5.02 -3.47
CA LEU A 105 -14.09 -5.32 -2.56
C LEU A 105 -14.01 -6.78 -2.15
N SER A 106 -13.89 -7.06 -0.85
CA SER A 106 -13.78 -8.41 -0.34
C SER A 106 -14.94 -8.77 0.58
N SER A 107 -15.40 -10.01 0.49
CA SER A 107 -16.32 -10.64 1.42
C SER A 107 -15.72 -11.95 1.94
N ALA A 108 -16.41 -12.62 2.86
CA ALA A 108 -15.99 -13.94 3.33
C ALA A 108 -15.94 -15.01 2.22
N LYS A 109 -16.64 -14.81 1.10
CA LYS A 109 -16.79 -15.79 0.02
C LYS A 109 -15.98 -15.45 -1.22
N ARG A 110 -15.78 -14.16 -1.51
CA ARG A 110 -15.19 -13.71 -2.79
C ARG A 110 -14.60 -12.32 -2.70
N THR A 111 -13.67 -12.04 -3.61
CA THR A 111 -13.10 -10.71 -3.84
C THR A 111 -13.42 -10.27 -5.26
N SER A 112 -13.76 -9.00 -5.43
CA SER A 112 -13.98 -8.34 -6.71
C SER A 112 -12.93 -7.25 -6.89
N PHE A 113 -12.39 -7.13 -8.10
CA PHE A 113 -11.47 -6.08 -8.53
C PHE A 113 -11.59 -5.90 -10.05
N TYR A 114 -11.21 -4.73 -10.55
CA TYR A 114 -11.18 -4.46 -11.98
C TYR A 114 -9.92 -5.10 -12.59
N ASP A 115 -10.09 -6.08 -13.48
CA ASP A 115 -9.01 -6.88 -14.09
C ASP A 115 -8.75 -6.56 -15.57
N GLU A 116 -9.47 -5.57 -16.14
CA GLU A 116 -9.35 -5.21 -17.55
C GLU A 116 -8.30 -4.11 -17.82
N TRP A 117 -7.63 -3.58 -16.80
CA TRP A 117 -6.73 -2.43 -16.91
C TRP A 117 -5.56 -2.66 -17.88
N TYR A 118 -5.14 -3.90 -18.08
CA TYR A 118 -4.03 -4.29 -18.96
C TYR A 118 -4.45 -4.59 -20.40
N GLN A 119 -5.75 -4.71 -20.70
CA GLN A 119 -6.25 -5.14 -22.03
C GLN A 119 -5.99 -4.11 -23.13
N GLY A 120 -5.72 -2.86 -22.78
CA GLY A 120 -5.41 -1.78 -23.74
C GLY A 120 -3.93 -1.64 -24.10
N TYR A 121 -3.05 -2.53 -23.61
CA TYR A 121 -1.60 -2.41 -23.80
C TYR A 121 -1.03 -3.68 -24.40
N ASP A 122 -0.13 -3.52 -25.36
CA ASP A 122 0.63 -4.61 -25.93
C ASP A 122 1.60 -5.18 -24.88
N TRP A 123 1.65 -6.52 -24.83
CA TRP A 123 2.59 -7.21 -23.97
C TRP A 123 4.02 -7.06 -24.48
N ASN A 124 4.84 -6.25 -23.83
CA ASN A 124 6.20 -5.93 -24.25
C ASN A 124 7.31 -6.59 -23.41
N TYR A 125 6.95 -7.43 -22.44
CA TYR A 125 7.89 -8.21 -21.64
C TYR A 125 7.90 -9.67 -22.12
N ARG A 126 9.09 -10.21 -22.31
CA ARG A 126 9.32 -11.59 -22.76
C ARG A 126 10.32 -12.27 -21.80
N GLU A 127 9.77 -13.05 -20.89
CA GLU A 127 10.55 -13.80 -19.91
C GLU A 127 11.48 -14.82 -20.57
N ASP A 128 11.01 -15.49 -21.61
CA ASP A 128 11.81 -16.45 -22.39
C ASP A 128 13.06 -15.80 -22.97
N ILE A 129 12.97 -14.60 -23.53
CA ILE A 129 14.12 -13.86 -24.03
C ILE A 129 15.09 -13.50 -22.89
N LEU A 130 14.54 -13.02 -21.74
CA LEU A 130 15.36 -12.65 -20.59
C LEU A 130 16.23 -13.84 -20.13
N TYR A 131 15.63 -15.01 -19.97
CA TYR A 131 16.38 -16.18 -19.49
C TYR A 131 17.28 -16.79 -20.56
N GLN A 132 16.81 -16.92 -21.80
CA GLN A 132 17.62 -17.51 -22.87
C GLN A 132 18.82 -16.66 -23.27
N THR A 133 18.68 -15.33 -23.25
CA THR A 133 19.70 -14.40 -23.78
C THR A 133 20.58 -13.82 -22.68
N TYR A 134 20.03 -13.49 -21.51
CA TYR A 134 20.73 -12.68 -20.51
C TYR A 134 21.02 -13.42 -19.21
N LEU A 135 20.04 -14.04 -18.59
CA LEU A 135 20.24 -14.67 -17.28
C LEU A 135 20.86 -16.05 -17.38
N GLY A 136 20.43 -16.87 -18.32
CA GLY A 136 20.80 -18.29 -18.39
C GLY A 136 19.94 -19.17 -17.46
N SER A 137 20.44 -20.37 -17.18
CA SER A 137 19.74 -21.33 -16.31
C SER A 137 20.08 -21.13 -14.83
N ALA A 138 19.19 -21.59 -13.95
CA ALA A 138 19.40 -21.54 -12.49
C ALA A 138 20.66 -22.30 -12.03
N SER A 139 21.12 -23.30 -12.82
CA SER A 139 22.30 -24.09 -12.46
C SER A 139 23.65 -23.44 -12.84
N SER A 140 23.65 -22.47 -13.75
CA SER A 140 24.90 -21.93 -14.31
C SER A 140 24.82 -20.47 -14.75
N GLY A 141 23.66 -19.85 -14.72
CA GLY A 141 23.46 -18.54 -15.31
C GLY A 141 23.42 -17.38 -14.30
N TYR A 142 22.88 -17.60 -13.11
CA TYR A 142 22.70 -16.58 -12.09
C TYR A 142 22.72 -17.16 -10.68
N TYR A 143 22.95 -16.31 -9.70
CA TYR A 143 22.83 -16.64 -8.28
C TYR A 143 21.46 -16.22 -7.73
N THR A 144 21.10 -16.78 -6.58
CA THR A 144 19.84 -16.43 -5.88
C THR A 144 20.11 -16.14 -4.41
N ALA A 145 19.50 -15.07 -3.91
CA ALA A 145 19.42 -14.75 -2.48
C ALA A 145 17.99 -14.32 -2.15
N ALA A 146 17.29 -15.15 -1.40
CA ALA A 146 15.84 -14.98 -1.16
C ALA A 146 15.07 -14.81 -2.49
N GLY A 147 14.29 -13.71 -2.66
CA GLY A 147 13.55 -13.43 -3.90
C GLY A 147 14.37 -12.79 -5.02
N LEU A 148 15.68 -12.57 -4.82
CA LEU A 148 16.54 -11.91 -5.80
C LEU A 148 17.29 -12.95 -6.65
N LYS A 149 17.32 -12.73 -7.98
CA LYS A 149 18.22 -13.43 -8.92
C LYS A 149 19.24 -12.41 -9.39
N TYR A 150 20.54 -12.74 -9.35
CA TYR A 150 21.56 -11.76 -9.65
C TYR A 150 22.78 -12.37 -10.34
N LYS A 151 23.47 -11.56 -11.14
CA LYS A 151 24.73 -11.90 -11.81
C LYS A 151 25.49 -10.65 -12.22
N ILE A 152 26.71 -10.86 -12.67
CA ILE A 152 27.53 -9.86 -13.39
C ILE A 152 27.54 -10.23 -14.87
N PHE A 153 27.20 -9.28 -15.75
CA PHE A 153 27.33 -9.44 -17.19
C PHE A 153 28.80 -9.26 -17.65
N ASP A 154 29.12 -9.77 -18.84
CA ASP A 154 30.45 -9.71 -19.41
C ASP A 154 31.02 -8.29 -19.55
N ASN A 155 30.16 -7.29 -19.68
CA ASN A 155 30.53 -5.87 -19.71
C ASN A 155 30.69 -5.23 -18.33
N ASN A 156 30.82 -6.05 -17.29
CA ASN A 156 30.95 -5.63 -15.89
C ASN A 156 29.77 -4.77 -15.36
N ILE A 157 28.55 -5.09 -15.80
CA ILE A 157 27.31 -4.52 -15.26
C ILE A 157 26.66 -5.55 -14.32
N GLY A 158 26.40 -5.13 -13.09
CA GLY A 158 25.62 -5.90 -12.12
C GLY A 158 24.16 -5.92 -12.52
N TYR A 159 23.51 -7.06 -12.35
CA TYR A 159 22.10 -7.22 -12.65
C TYR A 159 21.39 -7.94 -11.51
N ILE A 160 20.25 -7.39 -11.08
CA ILE A 160 19.33 -7.98 -10.10
C ILE A 160 17.96 -8.07 -10.74
N ARG A 161 17.36 -9.26 -10.74
CA ARG A 161 15.97 -9.49 -11.08
C ARG A 161 15.16 -9.71 -9.80
N TYR A 162 14.07 -8.96 -9.63
CA TYR A 162 13.13 -9.14 -8.53
C TYR A 162 11.70 -9.25 -9.07
N GLU A 163 11.22 -10.46 -9.19
CA GLU A 163 9.98 -10.80 -9.91
C GLU A 163 8.71 -10.50 -9.10
N SER A 164 8.82 -10.49 -7.77
CA SER A 164 7.67 -10.23 -6.91
C SER A 164 8.11 -9.69 -5.54
N PHE A 165 7.51 -8.61 -5.11
CA PHE A 165 7.68 -8.11 -3.74
C PHE A 165 6.96 -8.95 -2.68
N SER A 166 6.21 -10.00 -3.07
CA SER A 166 5.73 -11.02 -2.15
C SER A 166 6.84 -11.96 -1.68
N ALA A 167 7.89 -12.14 -2.46
CA ALA A 167 9.07 -12.89 -2.04
C ALA A 167 9.89 -12.04 -1.05
N GLY A 168 10.04 -12.53 0.18
CA GLY A 168 10.75 -11.82 1.24
C GLY A 168 12.22 -11.61 0.91
N VAL A 169 12.76 -10.43 1.23
CA VAL A 169 14.18 -10.12 1.16
C VAL A 169 14.63 -9.47 2.46
N GLY A 170 15.62 -10.06 3.14
CA GLY A 170 16.22 -9.51 4.36
C GLY A 170 17.39 -8.57 4.07
N ASN A 171 17.81 -7.81 5.08
CA ASN A 171 18.99 -6.95 4.95
C ASN A 171 20.24 -7.75 4.60
N GLY A 172 20.47 -8.91 5.25
CA GLY A 172 21.61 -9.77 4.96
C GLY A 172 21.64 -10.31 3.52
N ASN A 173 20.46 -10.62 2.95
CA ASN A 173 20.39 -11.02 1.53
C ASN A 173 20.78 -9.87 0.59
N LEU A 174 20.33 -8.63 0.91
CA LEU A 174 20.73 -7.45 0.14
C LEU A 174 22.21 -7.14 0.29
N ASP A 175 22.75 -7.25 1.49
CA ASP A 175 24.18 -7.02 1.75
C ASP A 175 25.05 -8.01 0.96
N GLU A 176 24.68 -9.29 0.93
CA GLU A 176 25.33 -10.34 0.14
C GLU A 176 25.33 -9.99 -1.36
N VAL A 177 24.14 -9.67 -1.89
CA VAL A 177 23.98 -9.35 -3.32
C VAL A 177 24.75 -8.09 -3.71
N LEU A 178 24.64 -7.02 -2.93
CA LEU A 178 25.31 -5.75 -3.22
C LEU A 178 26.82 -5.85 -3.03
N LEU A 179 27.30 -6.66 -2.08
CA LEU A 179 28.73 -6.93 -1.93
C LEU A 179 29.28 -7.68 -3.16
N TYR A 180 28.58 -8.71 -3.63
CA TYR A 180 28.96 -9.44 -4.84
C TYR A 180 29.01 -8.53 -6.07
N LEU A 181 28.08 -7.60 -6.20
CA LEU A 181 27.97 -6.67 -7.33
C LEU A 181 28.81 -5.39 -7.16
N SER A 182 29.46 -5.19 -6.01
CA SER A 182 30.21 -3.96 -5.71
C SER A 182 31.36 -3.63 -6.70
N PRO A 183 32.04 -4.60 -7.37
CA PRO A 183 33.06 -4.30 -8.36
C PRO A 183 32.52 -3.83 -9.72
N CYS A 184 31.18 -3.86 -9.93
CA CYS A 184 30.60 -3.52 -11.22
C CYS A 184 30.63 -2.02 -11.50
N ASN A 185 30.71 -1.66 -12.77
CA ASN A 185 30.68 -0.27 -13.22
C ASN A 185 29.29 0.36 -13.17
N GLY A 186 28.23 -0.45 -13.07
CA GLY A 186 26.85 -0.03 -12.96
C GLY A 186 25.95 -1.16 -12.51
N LEU A 187 24.72 -0.84 -12.12
CA LEU A 187 23.76 -1.80 -11.62
C LEU A 187 22.40 -1.60 -12.31
N ILE A 188 21.82 -2.71 -12.75
CA ILE A 188 20.45 -2.78 -13.24
C ILE A 188 19.61 -3.55 -12.20
N ILE A 189 18.55 -2.93 -11.71
CA ILE A 189 17.53 -3.59 -10.89
C ILE A 189 16.29 -3.74 -11.76
N ASP A 190 16.01 -4.98 -12.18
CA ASP A 190 14.91 -5.30 -13.08
C ASP A 190 13.67 -5.74 -12.28
N VAL A 191 12.67 -4.90 -12.29
CA VAL A 191 11.35 -5.13 -11.69
C VAL A 191 10.24 -5.18 -12.74
N ARG A 192 10.58 -5.36 -14.03
CA ARG A 192 9.57 -5.52 -15.08
C ARG A 192 8.72 -6.74 -14.77
N ASP A 193 7.41 -6.64 -15.05
CA ASP A 193 6.44 -7.69 -14.75
C ASP A 193 6.39 -8.10 -13.26
N ASN A 194 6.79 -7.21 -12.36
CA ASN A 194 6.63 -7.42 -10.93
C ASN A 194 5.20 -7.07 -10.53
N GLY A 195 4.43 -8.07 -10.12
CA GLY A 195 3.02 -7.91 -9.72
C GLY A 195 2.80 -7.20 -8.38
N GLY A 196 3.84 -6.66 -7.77
CA GLY A 196 3.75 -6.02 -6.45
C GLY A 196 3.93 -7.00 -5.29
N GLY A 197 3.32 -6.69 -4.15
CA GLY A 197 3.40 -7.47 -2.91
C GLY A 197 3.65 -6.59 -1.69
N ASN A 198 4.57 -6.98 -0.81
CA ASN A 198 4.84 -6.27 0.44
C ASN A 198 5.69 -5.00 0.19
N LEU A 199 5.12 -3.83 0.48
CA LEU A 199 5.78 -2.53 0.37
C LEU A 199 7.11 -2.47 1.15
N THR A 200 7.22 -3.15 2.30
CA THR A 200 8.46 -3.20 3.08
C THR A 200 9.63 -3.76 2.28
N ASN A 201 9.40 -4.73 1.39
CA ASN A 201 10.45 -5.32 0.57
C ASN A 201 10.94 -4.33 -0.49
N SER A 202 10.05 -3.60 -1.16
CA SER A 202 10.44 -2.57 -2.13
C SER A 202 11.19 -1.41 -1.46
N THR A 203 10.69 -0.92 -0.32
CA THR A 203 11.31 0.15 0.46
C THR A 203 12.71 -0.25 0.95
N ARG A 204 12.89 -1.52 1.38
CA ARG A 204 14.19 -2.04 1.84
C ARG A 204 15.25 -2.02 0.74
N ILE A 205 14.86 -2.30 -0.50
CA ILE A 205 15.78 -2.17 -1.65
C ILE A 205 16.07 -0.70 -1.92
N ALA A 206 15.04 0.15 -2.03
CA ALA A 206 15.21 1.57 -2.31
C ALA A 206 16.12 2.28 -1.29
N ALA A 207 16.00 1.94 -0.01
CA ALA A 207 16.81 2.51 1.07
C ALA A 207 18.32 2.18 0.98
N ARG A 208 18.76 1.33 0.05
CA ARG A 208 20.18 1.08 -0.20
C ARG A 208 20.82 2.10 -1.15
N PHE A 209 20.03 2.96 -1.77
CA PHE A 209 20.45 3.91 -2.78
C PHE A 209 20.12 5.38 -2.43
N THR A 210 19.70 5.63 -1.17
CA THR A 210 19.34 6.97 -0.65
C THR A 210 20.29 7.44 0.44
#